data_a03be05c772c7b17fbc131d60f5b5c29
#
_entry.id   a03be05c772c7b17fbc131d60f5b5c29
#
_cell.length_a   1.000
_cell.length_b   1.000
_cell.length_c   1.000
_cell.angle_alpha   90.00
_cell.angle_beta   90.00
_cell.angle_gamma   90.00
#
_symmetry.space_group_name_H-M   'P 1'
#
loop_
_entity.id
_entity.type
_entity.pdbx_description
1 polymer ?
#
loop_
_entity_poly.entity_id
_entity_poly.type
_entity_poly.pdbx_seq_one_letter_code
_entity_poly.pdbx_strand_id
1 'polypeptide(L)'
;AIAAVIAFAIIAIFVILVYRLPGVITVIALIGQMGLSVAAISRYFTVFNSFTMTLPGIAGIILSIGMGVDANIITAERIKEEFRNGKTLDGAIDRGTKSSLSAIVDGNMTVVIVSIILLLVFGTANILSFMFGASTTGTIYAFGYTLLMGVISNFIMGVLLSRVMLKSVVGFKCVRK
;
A
#
# COMPACT_ATOMS: atom_id res chain seq x y z
N ALA A 1 -19.49 -0.80 1.37
CA ALA A 1 -19.04 -0.97 -0.02
C ALA A 1 -19.11 0.36 -0.79
N ILE A 2 -20.31 0.99 -0.93
CA ILE A 2 -20.49 2.22 -1.73
C ILE A 2 -19.60 3.37 -1.25
N ALA A 3 -19.54 3.62 0.06
CA ALA A 3 -18.69 4.68 0.63
C ALA A 3 -17.19 4.50 0.29
N ALA A 4 -16.68 3.27 0.30
CA ALA A 4 -15.29 2.98 -0.05
C ALA A 4 -15.00 3.25 -1.53
N VAL A 5 -15.94 2.92 -2.41
CA VAL A 5 -15.83 3.21 -3.86
C VAL A 5 -15.84 4.71 -4.12
N ILE A 6 -16.74 5.45 -3.45
CA ILE A 6 -16.80 6.92 -3.57
C ILE A 6 -15.51 7.56 -3.06
N ALA A 7 -15.01 7.14 -1.89
CA ALA A 7 -13.76 7.63 -1.33
C ALA A 7 -12.58 7.36 -2.27
N PHE A 8 -12.47 6.15 -2.81
CA PHE A 8 -11.44 5.79 -3.79
C PHE A 8 -11.53 6.64 -5.06
N ALA A 9 -12.74 6.86 -5.59
CA ALA A 9 -12.94 7.69 -6.77
C ALA A 9 -12.50 9.15 -6.53
N ILE A 10 -12.83 9.72 -5.38
CA ILE A 10 -12.40 11.08 -5.01
C ILE A 10 -10.86 11.15 -4.93
N ILE A 11 -10.21 10.19 -4.27
CA ILE A 11 -8.76 10.13 -4.17
C ILE A 11 -8.12 9.98 -5.55
N ALA A 12 -8.65 9.10 -6.40
CA ALA A 12 -8.14 8.88 -7.75
C ALA A 12 -8.22 10.15 -8.60
N ILE A 13 -9.37 10.83 -8.59
CA ILE A 13 -9.55 12.10 -9.31
C ILE A 13 -8.56 13.15 -8.79
N PHE A 14 -8.44 13.31 -7.48
CA PHE A 14 -7.53 14.27 -6.85
C PHE A 14 -6.07 14.02 -7.28
N VAL A 15 -5.61 12.77 -7.17
CA VAL A 15 -4.24 12.38 -7.52
C VAL A 15 -3.96 12.60 -9.01
N ILE A 16 -4.90 12.27 -9.89
CA ILE A 16 -4.75 12.51 -11.34
C ILE A 16 -4.68 14.02 -11.65
N LEU A 17 -5.52 14.84 -11.03
CA LEU A 17 -5.53 16.28 -11.26
C LEU A 17 -4.23 16.96 -10.79
N VAL A 18 -3.71 16.54 -9.63
CA VAL A 18 -2.51 17.15 -9.03
C VAL A 18 -1.22 16.67 -9.70
N TYR A 19 -1.12 15.37 -9.97
CA TYR A 19 0.13 14.73 -10.45
C TYR A 19 0.12 14.39 -11.93
N ARG A 20 -0.99 14.56 -12.64
CA ARG A 20 -1.13 14.29 -14.08
C ARG A 20 -0.66 12.86 -14.44
N LEU A 21 0.42 12.74 -15.26
CA LEU A 21 0.97 11.44 -15.70
C LEU A 21 1.39 10.51 -14.53
N PRO A 22 2.20 10.94 -13.55
CA PRO A 22 2.48 10.12 -12.36
C PRO A 22 1.21 9.74 -11.60
N GLY A 23 0.18 10.62 -11.59
CA GLY A 23 -1.10 10.34 -10.94
C GLY A 23 -1.87 9.18 -11.55
N VAL A 24 -1.89 9.06 -12.88
CA VAL A 24 -2.52 7.92 -13.56
C VAL A 24 -1.82 6.61 -13.19
N ILE A 25 -0.49 6.61 -13.19
CA ILE A 25 0.30 5.42 -12.80
C ILE A 25 0.04 5.04 -11.35
N THR A 26 -0.05 6.03 -10.46
CA THR A 26 -0.41 5.83 -9.06
C THR A 26 -1.77 5.13 -8.92
N VAL A 27 -2.79 5.58 -9.64
CA VAL A 27 -4.13 4.98 -9.57
C VAL A 27 -4.10 3.52 -10.06
N ILE A 28 -3.37 3.22 -11.14
CA ILE A 28 -3.21 1.85 -11.62
C ILE A 28 -2.49 0.98 -10.59
N ALA A 29 -1.42 1.51 -9.97
CA ALA A 29 -0.69 0.81 -8.92
C ALA A 29 -1.58 0.55 -7.69
N LEU A 30 -2.44 1.48 -7.30
CA LEU A 30 -3.40 1.31 -6.20
C LEU A 30 -4.45 0.25 -6.50
N ILE A 31 -5.00 0.20 -7.71
CA ILE A 31 -5.92 -0.87 -8.12
C ILE A 31 -5.22 -2.23 -8.04
N GLY A 32 -3.99 -2.31 -8.53
CA GLY A 32 -3.17 -3.52 -8.42
C GLY A 32 -2.88 -3.92 -6.97
N GLN A 33 -2.58 -2.95 -6.10
CA GLN A 33 -2.37 -3.17 -4.67
C GLN A 33 -3.64 -3.72 -4.00
N MET A 34 -4.80 -3.15 -4.29
CA MET A 34 -6.09 -3.65 -3.78
C MET A 34 -6.33 -5.10 -4.23
N GLY A 35 -6.13 -5.38 -5.53
CA GLY A 35 -6.28 -6.73 -6.08
C GLY A 35 -5.33 -7.73 -5.42
N LEU A 36 -4.06 -7.36 -5.24
CA LEU A 36 -3.06 -8.21 -4.60
C LEU A 36 -3.37 -8.44 -3.11
N SER A 37 -3.80 -7.40 -2.39
CA SER A 37 -4.20 -7.52 -0.99
C SER A 37 -5.40 -8.45 -0.81
N VAL A 38 -6.43 -8.29 -1.63
CA VAL A 38 -7.62 -9.16 -1.61
C VAL A 38 -7.25 -10.60 -1.99
N ALA A 39 -6.41 -10.80 -3.00
CA ALA A 39 -5.94 -12.12 -3.40
C ALA A 39 -5.13 -12.81 -2.29
N ALA A 40 -4.23 -12.08 -1.62
CA ALA A 40 -3.45 -12.59 -0.50
C ALA A 40 -4.34 -13.02 0.68
N ILE A 41 -5.34 -12.21 1.01
CA ILE A 41 -6.31 -12.51 2.06
C ILE A 41 -7.17 -13.72 1.67
N SER A 42 -7.66 -13.78 0.42
CA SER A 42 -8.47 -14.91 -0.07
C SER A 42 -7.73 -16.25 -0.02
N ARG A 43 -6.42 -16.26 -0.31
CA ARG A 43 -5.59 -17.47 -0.17
C ARG A 43 -5.51 -17.95 1.29
N TYR A 44 -5.51 -17.04 2.25
CA TYR A 44 -5.53 -17.36 3.66
C TYR A 44 -6.84 -18.04 4.09
N PHE A 45 -7.98 -17.60 3.55
CA PHE A 45 -9.29 -18.23 3.81
C PHE A 45 -9.37 -19.70 3.38
N THR A 46 -8.65 -20.08 2.32
CA THR A 46 -8.61 -21.47 1.83
C THR A 46 -7.74 -22.38 2.68
N VAL A 47 -6.74 -21.82 3.38
CA VAL A 47 -5.77 -22.58 4.20
C VAL A 47 -6.24 -22.72 5.66
N PHE A 48 -6.95 -21.72 6.18
CA PHE A 48 -7.40 -21.66 7.57
C PHE A 48 -8.92 -21.47 7.65
N ASN A 49 -9.65 -22.55 7.87
CA ASN A 49 -11.13 -22.56 7.93
C ASN A 49 -11.76 -21.69 9.04
N SER A 50 -10.94 -21.10 9.91
CA SER A 50 -11.39 -20.32 11.07
C SER A 50 -11.28 -18.80 10.88
N PHE A 51 -10.84 -18.31 9.71
CA PHE A 51 -10.68 -16.89 9.50
C PHE A 51 -11.97 -16.26 8.98
N THR A 52 -12.58 -15.41 9.77
CA THR A 52 -13.75 -14.59 9.35
C THR A 52 -13.30 -13.17 9.04
N MET A 53 -13.81 -12.58 7.96
CA MET A 53 -13.55 -11.18 7.64
C MET A 53 -14.28 -10.31 8.66
N THR A 54 -13.53 -9.77 9.61
CA THR A 54 -14.04 -8.94 10.70
C THR A 54 -14.03 -7.46 10.30
N LEU A 55 -14.80 -6.63 10.99
CA LEU A 55 -14.77 -5.17 10.79
C LEU A 55 -13.35 -4.58 10.91
N PRO A 56 -12.53 -4.92 11.92
CA PRO A 56 -11.13 -4.50 11.96
C PRO A 56 -10.29 -5.01 10.80
N GLY A 57 -10.55 -6.21 10.28
CA GLY A 57 -9.87 -6.71 9.08
C GLY A 57 -10.15 -5.84 7.85
N ILE A 58 -11.38 -5.40 7.66
CA ILE A 58 -11.75 -4.44 6.61
C ILE A 58 -11.06 -3.09 6.84
N ALA A 59 -11.02 -2.60 8.08
CA ALA A 59 -10.32 -1.37 8.43
C ALA A 59 -8.82 -1.45 8.11
N GLY A 60 -8.18 -2.60 8.34
CA GLY A 60 -6.78 -2.86 7.97
C GLY A 60 -6.54 -2.74 6.46
N ILE A 61 -7.45 -3.25 5.63
CA ILE A 61 -7.37 -3.10 4.17
C ILE A 61 -7.47 -1.62 3.78
N ILE A 62 -8.43 -0.90 4.31
CA ILE A 62 -8.63 0.54 4.00
C ILE A 62 -7.40 1.34 4.41
N LEU A 63 -6.85 1.08 5.60
CA LEU A 63 -5.64 1.75 6.08
C LEU A 63 -4.44 1.46 5.18
N SER A 64 -4.28 0.22 4.71
CA SER A 64 -3.18 -0.15 3.82
C SER A 64 -3.27 0.55 2.45
N ILE A 65 -4.48 0.79 1.94
CA ILE A 65 -4.69 1.56 0.71
C ILE A 65 -4.25 3.00 0.92
N GLY A 66 -4.60 3.62 2.06
CA GLY A 66 -4.15 4.97 2.41
C GLY A 66 -2.62 5.08 2.40
N MET A 67 -1.93 4.14 3.03
CA MET A 67 -0.46 4.09 3.02
C MET A 67 0.11 3.90 1.60
N GLY A 68 -0.58 3.19 0.73
CA GLY A 68 -0.19 3.04 -0.67
C GLY A 68 -0.30 4.34 -1.47
N VAL A 69 -1.32 5.14 -1.20
CA VAL A 69 -1.46 6.49 -1.77
C VAL A 69 -0.28 7.35 -1.34
N ASP A 70 0.03 7.39 -0.03
CA ASP A 70 1.11 8.21 0.53
C ASP A 70 2.47 7.82 -0.06
N ALA A 71 2.77 6.53 -0.19
CA ALA A 71 4.02 6.06 -0.78
C ALA A 71 4.20 6.53 -2.23
N ASN A 72 3.13 6.50 -3.02
CA ASN A 72 3.16 6.96 -4.40
C ASN A 72 3.25 8.49 -4.51
N ILE A 73 2.59 9.23 -3.61
CA ILE A 73 2.68 10.69 -3.53
C ILE A 73 4.11 11.11 -3.17
N ILE A 74 4.73 10.52 -2.15
CA ILE A 74 6.11 10.79 -1.75
C ILE A 74 7.05 10.55 -2.95
N THR A 75 6.88 9.45 -3.66
CA THR A 75 7.67 9.15 -4.86
C THR A 75 7.48 10.20 -5.95
N ALA A 76 6.25 10.61 -6.25
CA ALA A 76 5.95 11.62 -7.26
C ALA A 76 6.54 12.99 -6.90
N GLU A 77 6.48 13.41 -5.63
CA GLU A 77 7.07 14.67 -5.17
C GLU A 77 8.60 14.65 -5.24
N ARG A 78 9.24 13.54 -4.87
CA ARG A 78 10.70 13.38 -5.01
C ARG A 78 11.16 13.42 -6.46
N ILE A 79 10.41 12.81 -7.38
CA ILE A 79 10.71 12.89 -8.82
C ILE A 79 10.58 14.34 -9.30
N LYS A 80 9.53 15.04 -8.89
CA LYS A 80 9.28 16.44 -9.27
C LYS A 80 10.36 17.39 -8.72
N GLU A 81 10.83 17.15 -7.49
CA GLU A 81 11.95 17.86 -6.87
C GLU A 81 13.25 17.68 -7.68
N GLU A 82 13.60 16.43 -8.02
CA GLU A 82 14.80 16.12 -8.80
C GLU A 82 14.73 16.70 -10.24
N PHE A 83 13.54 16.74 -10.83
CA PHE A 83 13.33 17.39 -12.12
C PHE A 83 13.49 18.89 -12.04
N ARG A 84 13.00 19.56 -10.99
CA ARG A 84 13.21 20.99 -10.73
C ARG A 84 14.67 21.34 -10.49
N ASN A 85 15.45 20.43 -9.96
CA ASN A 85 16.90 20.55 -9.77
C ASN A 85 17.70 20.41 -11.08
N GLY A 86 17.02 20.39 -12.25
CA GLY A 86 17.64 20.41 -13.57
C GLY A 86 18.08 19.04 -14.09
N LYS A 87 17.66 17.93 -13.48
CA LYS A 87 17.95 16.59 -14.00
C LYS A 87 17.08 16.26 -15.20
N THR A 88 17.60 15.40 -16.07
CA THR A 88 16.78 14.80 -17.13
C THR A 88 15.64 13.99 -16.53
N LEU A 89 14.55 13.82 -17.27
CA LEU A 89 13.36 13.10 -16.79
C LEU A 89 13.71 11.68 -16.32
N ASP A 90 14.54 10.96 -17.07
CA ASP A 90 15.02 9.62 -16.68
C ASP A 90 15.86 9.66 -15.39
N GLY A 91 16.76 10.63 -15.27
CA GLY A 91 17.57 10.83 -14.09
C GLY A 91 16.75 11.23 -12.85
N ALA A 92 15.71 12.04 -13.04
CA ALA A 92 14.80 12.45 -11.98
C ALA A 92 13.97 11.26 -11.47
N ILE A 93 13.46 10.40 -12.36
CA ILE A 93 12.71 9.20 -12.00
C ILE A 93 13.62 8.24 -11.20
N ASP A 94 14.83 7.95 -11.70
CA ASP A 94 15.71 6.99 -11.05
C ASP A 94 16.14 7.47 -9.66
N ARG A 95 16.53 8.74 -9.53
CA ARG A 95 16.97 9.31 -8.27
C ARG A 95 15.83 9.59 -7.30
N GLY A 96 14.72 10.14 -7.79
CA GLY A 96 13.54 10.40 -6.99
C GLY A 96 12.95 9.14 -6.40
N THR A 97 12.81 8.06 -7.19
CA THR A 97 12.35 6.75 -6.69
C THR A 97 13.32 6.16 -5.67
N LYS A 98 14.64 6.32 -5.87
CA LYS A 98 15.64 5.80 -4.93
C LYS A 98 15.64 6.57 -3.62
N SER A 99 15.48 7.89 -3.66
CA SER A 99 15.45 8.72 -2.45
C SER A 99 14.15 8.59 -1.68
N SER A 100 13.02 8.33 -2.36
CA SER A 100 11.73 8.09 -1.70
C SER A 100 11.67 6.76 -0.96
N LEU A 101 12.45 5.76 -1.40
CA LEU A 101 12.41 4.40 -0.83
C LEU A 101 12.71 4.39 0.67
N SER A 102 13.72 5.14 1.12
CA SER A 102 14.07 5.24 2.55
C SER A 102 12.89 5.80 3.35
N ALA A 103 12.30 6.91 2.91
CA ALA A 103 11.15 7.50 3.61
C ALA A 103 9.93 6.57 3.65
N ILE A 104 9.68 5.82 2.57
CA ILE A 104 8.58 4.86 2.50
C ILE A 104 8.84 3.66 3.44
N VAL A 105 10.07 3.15 3.47
CA VAL A 105 10.46 2.06 4.39
C VAL A 105 10.31 2.52 5.83
N ASP A 106 10.87 3.67 6.18
CA ASP A 106 10.84 4.20 7.54
C ASP A 106 9.40 4.45 8.02
N GLY A 107 8.55 5.05 7.16
CA GLY A 107 7.15 5.30 7.46
C GLY A 107 6.32 4.02 7.65
N ASN A 108 6.58 2.97 6.87
CA ASN A 108 5.86 1.70 6.96
C ASN A 108 6.43 0.76 8.03
N MET A 109 7.66 0.96 8.50
CA MET A 109 8.30 0.08 9.49
C MET A 109 7.50 0.00 10.79
N THR A 110 6.95 1.12 11.26
CA THR A 110 6.08 1.14 12.44
C THR A 110 4.87 0.24 12.27
N VAL A 111 4.23 0.28 11.11
CA VAL A 111 3.05 -0.56 10.82
C VAL A 111 3.43 -2.04 10.73
N VAL A 112 4.59 -2.35 10.16
CA VAL A 112 5.13 -3.73 10.13
C VAL A 112 5.35 -4.25 11.55
N ILE A 113 6.00 -3.46 12.42
CA ILE A 113 6.25 -3.83 13.81
C ILE A 113 4.92 -4.07 14.55
N VAL A 114 3.98 -3.14 14.44
CA VAL A 114 2.64 -3.27 15.07
C VAL A 114 1.93 -4.51 14.55
N SER A 115 1.94 -4.76 13.24
CA SER A 115 1.31 -5.94 12.64
C SER A 115 1.91 -7.24 13.16
N ILE A 116 3.25 -7.31 13.27
CA ILE A 116 3.95 -8.48 13.81
C ILE A 116 3.59 -8.68 15.28
N ILE A 117 3.56 -7.63 16.09
CA ILE A 117 3.16 -7.71 17.50
C ILE A 117 1.72 -8.25 17.61
N LEU A 118 0.78 -7.71 16.81
CA LEU A 118 -0.60 -8.17 16.81
C LEU A 118 -0.72 -9.65 16.43
N LEU A 119 0.05 -10.10 15.44
CA LEU A 119 0.07 -11.50 15.02
C LEU A 119 0.67 -12.43 16.07
N LEU A 120 1.76 -12.03 16.70
CA LEU A 120 2.42 -12.85 17.74
C LEU A 120 1.60 -12.92 19.03
N VAL A 121 1.06 -11.77 19.46
CA VAL A 121 0.35 -11.68 20.74
C VAL A 121 -1.04 -12.31 20.66
N PHE A 122 -1.77 -12.09 19.58
CA PHE A 122 -3.16 -12.54 19.42
C PHE A 122 -3.31 -13.77 18.51
N GLY A 123 -2.24 -14.26 17.90
CA GLY A 123 -2.27 -15.39 16.97
C GLY A 123 -2.10 -16.75 17.64
N THR A 124 -0.87 -17.17 17.80
CA THR A 124 -0.53 -18.57 18.16
C THR A 124 -0.31 -18.78 19.65
N ALA A 125 0.03 -17.75 20.39
CA ALA A 125 0.50 -17.89 21.77
C ALA A 125 -0.61 -18.00 22.82
N ASN A 126 -1.87 -17.72 22.48
CA ASN A 126 -3.03 -17.74 23.39
C ASN A 126 -2.81 -17.05 24.77
N ILE A 127 -1.70 -16.31 24.91
CA ILE A 127 -1.27 -15.73 26.18
C ILE A 127 -2.31 -14.71 26.70
N LEU A 128 -2.95 -14.00 25.80
CA LEU A 128 -3.94 -12.98 26.12
C LEU A 128 -5.39 -13.46 25.95
N SER A 129 -5.63 -14.66 25.43
CA SER A 129 -6.99 -15.24 25.34
C SER A 129 -7.62 -15.40 26.72
N PHE A 130 -6.79 -15.61 27.74
CA PHE A 130 -7.22 -15.67 29.14
C PHE A 130 -7.77 -14.32 29.64
N MET A 131 -7.22 -13.18 29.15
CA MET A 131 -7.64 -11.82 29.58
C MET A 131 -8.76 -11.25 28.71
N PHE A 132 -8.76 -11.48 27.42
CA PHE A 132 -9.65 -10.80 26.47
C PHE A 132 -10.70 -11.70 25.81
N GLY A 133 -10.65 -13.01 26.04
CA GLY A 133 -11.57 -13.95 25.44
C GLY A 133 -11.23 -14.33 23.97
N ALA A 134 -11.63 -15.52 23.55
CA ALA A 134 -11.27 -16.09 22.25
C ALA A 134 -11.83 -15.32 21.03
N SER A 135 -13.01 -14.71 21.16
CA SER A 135 -13.63 -13.95 20.05
C SER A 135 -12.92 -12.63 19.74
N THR A 136 -12.40 -11.97 20.78
CA THR A 136 -11.66 -10.70 20.63
C THR A 136 -10.27 -10.94 20.05
N THR A 137 -9.61 -12.05 20.42
CA THR A 137 -8.28 -12.42 19.90
C THR A 137 -8.32 -12.65 18.39
N GLY A 138 -9.27 -13.40 17.87
CA GLY A 138 -9.41 -13.66 16.43
C GLY A 138 -9.67 -12.40 15.61
N THR A 139 -10.39 -11.45 16.15
CA THR A 139 -10.70 -10.18 15.51
C THR A 139 -9.46 -9.29 15.37
N ILE A 140 -8.66 -9.20 16.41
CA ILE A 140 -7.40 -8.41 16.42
C ILE A 140 -6.33 -9.07 15.56
N TYR A 141 -6.26 -10.40 15.58
CA TYR A 141 -5.38 -11.17 14.69
C TYR A 141 -5.68 -10.87 13.21
N ALA A 142 -6.96 -10.90 12.83
CA ALA A 142 -7.39 -10.58 11.47
C ALA A 142 -6.95 -9.18 11.04
N PHE A 143 -7.04 -8.19 11.92
CA PHE A 143 -6.55 -6.82 11.69
C PHE A 143 -5.03 -6.80 11.45
N GLY A 144 -4.24 -7.42 12.32
CA GLY A 144 -2.78 -7.50 12.17
C GLY A 144 -2.38 -8.16 10.85
N TYR A 145 -3.06 -9.25 10.47
CA TYR A 145 -2.79 -9.95 9.22
C TYR A 145 -3.11 -9.11 7.99
N THR A 146 -4.26 -8.45 7.95
CA THR A 146 -4.65 -7.60 6.82
C THR A 146 -3.73 -6.39 6.67
N LEU A 147 -3.26 -5.79 7.79
CA LEU A 147 -2.25 -4.73 7.77
C LEU A 147 -0.93 -5.22 7.19
N LEU A 148 -0.42 -6.36 7.63
CA LEU A 148 0.85 -6.90 7.16
C LEU A 148 0.80 -7.20 5.65
N MET A 149 -0.27 -7.88 5.19
CA MET A 149 -0.46 -8.17 3.77
C MET A 149 -0.64 -6.90 2.94
N GLY A 150 -1.29 -5.88 3.51
CA GLY A 150 -1.45 -4.58 2.88
C GLY A 150 -0.12 -3.85 2.69
N VAL A 151 0.77 -3.85 3.69
CA VAL A 151 2.11 -3.26 3.58
C VAL A 151 2.97 -4.00 2.55
N ILE A 152 2.95 -5.33 2.55
CA ILE A 152 3.68 -6.14 1.56
C ILE A 152 3.17 -5.82 0.15
N SER A 153 1.85 -5.78 -0.04
CA SER A 153 1.24 -5.43 -1.33
C SER A 153 1.61 -4.01 -1.77
N ASN A 154 1.70 -3.06 -0.83
CA ASN A 154 2.13 -1.69 -1.10
C ASN A 154 3.59 -1.65 -1.60
N PHE A 155 4.51 -2.39 -0.98
CA PHE A 155 5.90 -2.46 -1.45
C PHE A 155 5.99 -3.03 -2.87
N ILE A 156 5.25 -4.10 -3.17
CA ILE A 156 5.29 -4.75 -4.47
C ILE A 156 4.67 -3.85 -5.55
N MET A 157 3.46 -3.36 -5.31
CA MET A 157 2.71 -2.62 -6.33
C MET A 157 3.02 -1.12 -6.30
N GLY A 158 3.08 -0.51 -5.11
CA GLY A 158 3.30 0.92 -4.95
C GLY A 158 4.73 1.34 -5.28
N VAL A 159 5.74 0.56 -4.90
CA VAL A 159 7.14 0.93 -5.10
C VAL A 159 7.74 0.28 -6.35
N LEU A 160 7.67 -1.06 -6.47
CA LEU A 160 8.32 -1.76 -7.57
C LEU A 160 7.59 -1.54 -8.89
N LEU A 161 6.27 -1.79 -8.92
CA LEU A 161 5.51 -1.71 -10.16
C LEU A 161 5.39 -0.27 -10.66
N SER A 162 5.13 0.70 -9.77
CA SER A 162 5.04 2.11 -10.16
C SER A 162 6.34 2.63 -10.77
N ARG A 163 7.52 2.20 -10.25
CA ARG A 163 8.83 2.52 -10.82
C ARG A 163 8.99 1.96 -12.24
N VAL A 164 8.63 0.70 -12.45
CA VAL A 164 8.73 0.05 -13.76
C VAL A 164 7.79 0.74 -14.77
N MET A 165 6.56 1.04 -14.36
CA MET A 165 5.59 1.74 -15.20
C MET A 165 6.05 3.15 -15.56
N LEU A 166 6.59 3.92 -14.61
CA LEU A 166 7.13 5.26 -14.85
C LEU A 166 8.27 5.21 -15.88
N LYS A 167 9.22 4.29 -15.72
CA LYS A 167 10.31 4.10 -16.70
C LYS A 167 9.80 3.70 -18.08
N SER A 168 8.81 2.82 -18.15
CA SER A 168 8.22 2.39 -19.41
C SER A 168 7.52 3.54 -20.13
N VAL A 169 6.73 4.34 -19.42
CA VAL A 169 6.00 5.47 -20.02
C VAL A 169 6.94 6.55 -20.54
N VAL A 170 8.04 6.82 -19.84
CA VAL A 170 9.06 7.80 -20.29
C VAL A 170 9.87 7.28 -21.48
N GLY A 171 10.04 5.95 -21.60
CA GLY A 171 10.65 5.32 -22.76
C GLY A 171 9.83 5.48 -24.05
N PHE A 172 8.53 5.77 -23.97
CA PHE A 172 7.74 6.11 -25.16
C PHE A 172 8.09 7.52 -25.66
N LYS A 173 8.59 7.62 -26.89
CA LYS A 173 9.00 8.88 -27.56
C LYS A 173 7.96 10.01 -27.53
N CYS A 174 6.69 9.71 -27.26
CA CYS A 174 5.57 10.67 -27.22
C CYS A 174 5.58 11.60 -26.01
N VAL A 175 6.22 11.21 -24.90
CA VAL A 175 6.29 11.99 -23.65
C VAL A 175 7.56 12.83 -23.55
N ARG A 176 8.52 12.61 -24.46
CA ARG A 176 9.85 13.27 -24.49
C ARG A 176 9.87 14.63 -25.21
N LYS A 177 8.72 15.10 -25.70
CA LYS A 177 8.54 16.46 -26.25
C LYS A 177 7.90 17.31 -25.17
#